data_8c52a0dc731231dcf94e6ff3894e3071
#
_entry.id   8c52a0dc731231dcf94e6ff3894e3071
#
_cell.length_a   1.000
_cell.length_b   1.000
_cell.length_c   1.000
_cell.angle_alpha   90.00
_cell.angle_beta   90.00
_cell.angle_gamma   90.00
#
_symmetry.space_group_name_H-M   'P 1'
#
loop_
_entity.id
_entity.type
_entity.pdbx_description
1 polymer ?
#
loop_
_entity_poly.entity_id
_entity_poly.type
_entity_poly.pdbx_seq_one_letter_code
_entity_poly.pdbx_strand_id
1 'polypeptide(L)'
;ICASGNNISFSNKNLDIITKSLKEEQKKYGIKLSGGDTTKSNKTIFTIMSLGYSKRIVQRNKCKNGDDIYVTGNIGDSYLGLQILKRKVLLNKKNYNYFIKKYYLPELPNKISSNLLNFANSSIDISDGLFGDLTKLINKSELFYKVELNKIPISINLKKYLSKSKKKKIN
;
A
#
# COMPACT_ATOMS: atom_id res chain seq x y z
N ILE A 1 7.27 -2.43 -19.86
CA ILE A 1 6.88 -3.82 -19.57
C ILE A 1 7.90 -4.70 -20.23
N CYS A 2 8.71 -5.41 -19.44
CA CYS A 2 9.65 -6.41 -19.98
C CYS A 2 8.99 -7.78 -19.87
N ALA A 3 8.81 -8.46 -20.97
CA ALA A 3 8.27 -9.81 -20.99
C ALA A 3 9.29 -10.77 -21.59
N SER A 4 9.56 -11.86 -20.91
CA SER A 4 10.59 -12.72 -21.27
C SER A 4 10.46 -14.11 -21.60
N GLY A 5 11.42 -14.62 -22.07
CA GLY A 5 11.99 -15.80 -22.53
C GLY A 5 11.82 -17.07 -21.73
N ASN A 6 12.05 -18.09 -22.21
CA ASN A 6 12.33 -19.53 -22.13
C ASN A 6 11.68 -20.47 -21.09
N ASN A 7 11.02 -20.02 -19.99
CA ASN A 7 10.33 -20.98 -19.10
C ASN A 7 9.00 -20.49 -18.50
N ILE A 8 8.58 -19.28 -18.80
CA ILE A 8 7.21 -18.82 -18.56
C ILE A 8 6.79 -18.17 -19.87
N SER A 9 6.08 -18.89 -20.72
CA SER A 9 5.54 -18.33 -21.94
C SER A 9 4.57 -17.20 -21.58
N PHE A 10 5.03 -15.98 -21.75
CA PHE A 10 4.18 -14.80 -21.64
C PHE A 10 3.25 -14.83 -22.87
N SER A 11 2.10 -15.44 -22.70
CA SER A 11 1.16 -15.65 -23.79
C SER A 11 0.43 -14.35 -24.15
N ASN A 12 -0.10 -14.26 -25.36
CA ASN A 12 -0.99 -13.18 -25.77
C ASN A 12 -2.13 -12.97 -24.78
N LYS A 13 -2.66 -14.05 -24.20
CA LYS A 13 -3.66 -14.01 -23.14
C LYS A 13 -3.20 -13.22 -21.90
N ASN A 14 -1.94 -13.33 -21.51
CA ASN A 14 -1.39 -12.56 -20.39
C ASN A 14 -1.29 -11.06 -20.73
N LEU A 15 -0.91 -10.74 -21.97
CA LEU A 15 -0.89 -9.34 -22.46
C LEU A 15 -2.29 -8.74 -22.47
N ASP A 16 -3.31 -9.49 -22.89
CA ASP A 16 -4.70 -9.04 -22.88
C ASP A 16 -5.19 -8.73 -21.46
N ILE A 17 -4.88 -9.60 -20.50
CA ILE A 17 -5.22 -9.40 -19.09
C ILE A 17 -4.56 -8.13 -18.56
N ILE A 18 -3.28 -7.92 -18.83
CA ILE A 18 -2.54 -6.73 -18.38
C ILE A 18 -3.11 -5.47 -19.02
N THR A 19 -3.33 -5.50 -20.32
CA THR A 19 -3.89 -4.36 -21.06
C THR A 19 -5.28 -3.98 -20.55
N LYS A 20 -6.12 -4.98 -20.29
CA LYS A 20 -7.43 -4.76 -19.70
C LYS A 20 -7.33 -4.14 -18.30
N SER A 21 -6.47 -4.69 -17.44
CA SER A 21 -6.25 -4.17 -16.09
C SER A 21 -5.74 -2.74 -16.11
N LEU A 22 -4.79 -2.41 -17.00
CA LEU A 22 -4.30 -1.04 -17.16
C LEU A 22 -5.41 -0.08 -17.61
N LYS A 23 -6.26 -0.49 -18.53
CA LYS A 23 -7.43 0.31 -18.96
C LYS A 23 -8.42 0.56 -17.83
N GLU A 24 -8.69 -0.45 -17.01
CA GLU A 24 -9.56 -0.34 -15.84
C GLU A 24 -8.99 0.63 -14.79
N GLU A 25 -7.70 0.54 -14.49
CA GLU A 25 -7.03 1.44 -13.54
C GLU A 25 -6.97 2.89 -14.08
N GLN A 26 -6.71 3.09 -15.38
CA GLN A 26 -6.78 4.41 -16.00
C GLN A 26 -8.16 5.07 -15.81
N LYS A 27 -9.22 4.32 -16.06
CA LYS A 27 -10.60 4.80 -15.88
C LYS A 27 -10.92 5.09 -14.41
N LYS A 28 -10.49 4.20 -13.52
CA LYS A 28 -10.76 4.29 -12.09
C LYS A 28 -10.09 5.49 -11.43
N TYR A 29 -8.86 5.80 -11.83
CA TYR A 29 -8.05 6.84 -11.20
C TYR A 29 -7.89 8.11 -12.03
N GLY A 30 -8.50 8.18 -13.22
CA GLY A 30 -8.38 9.34 -14.10
C GLY A 30 -6.94 9.58 -14.59
N ILE A 31 -6.15 8.51 -14.71
CA ILE A 31 -4.77 8.57 -15.20
C ILE A 31 -4.69 8.16 -16.66
N LYS A 32 -3.62 8.54 -17.34
CA LYS A 32 -3.39 8.20 -18.75
C LYS A 32 -2.08 7.44 -18.90
N LEU A 33 -2.10 6.32 -19.60
CA LEU A 33 -0.90 5.63 -20.04
C LEU A 33 -0.31 6.41 -21.22
N SER A 34 0.86 6.99 -21.02
CA SER A 34 1.52 7.85 -22.05
C SER A 34 2.46 7.09 -22.96
N GLY A 35 2.86 5.89 -22.57
CA GLY A 35 3.74 5.07 -23.37
C GLY A 35 4.28 3.89 -22.59
N GLY A 36 5.18 3.17 -23.20
CA GLY A 36 5.86 2.01 -22.61
C GLY A 36 6.61 1.25 -23.67
N ASP A 37 7.44 0.34 -23.23
CA ASP A 37 8.19 -0.56 -24.09
C ASP A 37 8.12 -1.99 -23.57
N THR A 38 8.31 -2.96 -24.48
CA THR A 38 8.31 -4.39 -24.15
C THR A 38 9.57 -5.01 -24.71
N THR A 39 10.42 -5.49 -23.83
CA THR A 39 11.70 -6.10 -24.21
C THR A 39 11.75 -7.56 -23.79
N LYS A 40 12.58 -8.34 -24.45
CA LYS A 40 12.83 -9.76 -24.10
C LYS A 40 13.71 -9.84 -22.87
N SER A 41 13.32 -10.67 -21.90
CA SER A 41 14.08 -10.90 -20.68
C SER A 41 13.89 -12.34 -20.18
N ASN A 42 14.77 -12.84 -19.35
CA ASN A 42 14.66 -14.17 -18.72
C ASN A 42 13.68 -14.21 -17.55
N LYS A 43 13.16 -13.05 -17.12
CA LYS A 43 12.19 -12.92 -16.03
C LYS A 43 11.13 -11.90 -16.42
N THR A 44 9.92 -12.08 -15.93
CA THR A 44 8.87 -11.05 -16.07
C THR A 44 9.13 -9.92 -15.09
N ILE A 45 9.36 -8.73 -15.61
CA ILE A 45 9.61 -7.52 -14.82
C ILE A 45 8.66 -6.42 -15.29
N PHE A 46 8.03 -5.75 -14.35
CA PHE A 46 7.23 -4.55 -14.63
C PHE A 46 7.89 -3.35 -13.96
N THR A 47 8.15 -2.33 -14.76
CA THR A 47 8.58 -1.02 -14.26
C THR A 47 7.51 0.00 -14.60
N ILE A 48 7.01 0.71 -13.60
CA ILE A 48 5.99 1.74 -13.78
C ILE A 48 6.55 3.06 -13.29
N MET A 49 6.51 4.07 -14.15
CA MET A 49 6.84 5.44 -13.80
C MET A 49 5.54 6.24 -13.80
N SER A 50 5.24 6.93 -12.72
CA SER A 50 4.09 7.82 -12.60
C SER A 50 4.56 9.26 -12.59
N LEU A 51 3.96 10.10 -13.44
CA LEU A 51 4.22 11.53 -13.50
C LEU A 51 2.93 12.28 -13.16
N GLY A 52 3.06 13.33 -12.37
CA GLY A 52 1.96 14.20 -12.02
C GLY A 52 2.42 15.66 -11.94
N TYR A 53 1.48 16.57 -12.12
CA TYR A 53 1.73 18.01 -12.05
C TYR A 53 0.85 18.62 -10.96
N SER A 54 1.45 19.46 -10.13
CA SER A 54 0.71 20.22 -9.11
C SER A 54 1.37 21.58 -8.88
N LYS A 55 0.58 22.60 -8.68
CA LYS A 55 1.08 23.93 -8.29
C LYS A 55 1.67 23.93 -6.87
N ARG A 56 1.18 23.05 -6.01
CA ARG A 56 1.61 22.88 -4.61
C ARG A 56 1.62 21.40 -4.26
N ILE A 57 2.56 20.99 -3.44
CA ILE A 57 2.69 19.61 -2.94
C ILE A 57 2.81 19.60 -1.42
N VAL A 58 2.28 18.57 -0.77
CA VAL A 58 2.56 18.27 0.63
C VAL A 58 3.86 17.47 0.68
N GLN A 59 4.88 18.05 1.28
CA GLN A 59 6.22 17.45 1.34
C GLN A 59 6.38 16.62 2.60
N ARG A 60 7.36 15.71 2.60
CA ARG A 60 7.91 15.13 3.84
C ARG A 60 8.71 16.17 4.59
N ASN A 61 8.95 15.94 5.88
CA ASN A 61 9.81 16.78 6.73
C ASN A 61 9.37 18.26 6.86
N LYS A 62 8.06 18.49 6.80
CA LYS A 62 7.44 19.80 7.04
C LYS A 62 6.50 19.80 8.24
N CYS A 63 6.57 18.73 9.07
CA CYS A 63 5.83 18.64 10.32
C CYS A 63 6.21 19.80 11.25
N LYS A 64 5.24 20.23 12.04
CA LYS A 64 5.40 21.25 13.06
C LYS A 64 5.13 20.68 14.44
N ASN A 65 5.67 21.32 15.45
CA ASN A 65 5.33 20.98 16.83
C ASN A 65 3.83 21.18 17.08
N GLY A 66 3.19 20.21 17.70
CA GLY A 66 1.76 20.20 17.94
C GLY A 66 0.89 19.67 16.80
N ASP A 67 1.48 19.20 15.69
CA ASP A 67 0.71 18.55 14.63
C ASP A 67 0.11 17.22 15.11
N ASP A 68 -1.15 17.00 14.75
CA ASP A 68 -1.82 15.70 14.94
C ASP A 68 -1.43 14.70 13.86
N ILE A 69 -1.35 13.42 14.23
CA ILE A 69 -1.04 12.32 13.33
C ILE A 69 -2.32 11.66 12.86
N TYR A 70 -2.57 11.71 11.57
CA TYR A 70 -3.69 11.04 10.92
C TYR A 70 -3.19 9.91 10.02
N VAL A 71 -3.99 8.85 9.92
CA VAL A 71 -3.74 7.74 9.00
C VAL A 71 -5.02 7.38 8.25
N THR A 72 -4.89 7.08 6.97
CA THR A 72 -6.01 6.60 6.15
C THR A 72 -6.12 5.08 6.21
N GLY A 73 -7.33 4.56 6.30
CA GLY A 73 -7.59 3.12 6.32
C GLY A 73 -7.20 2.44 7.63
N ASN A 74 -6.87 1.15 7.54
CA ASN A 74 -6.53 0.32 8.70
C ASN A 74 -5.10 -0.22 8.59
N ILE A 75 -4.42 -0.26 9.71
CA ILE A 75 -3.02 -0.72 9.79
C ILE A 75 -2.96 -2.22 10.09
N GLY A 76 -2.00 -2.91 9.46
CA GLY A 76 -1.65 -4.30 9.75
C GLY A 76 -2.29 -5.35 8.86
N ASP A 77 -3.36 -5.03 8.13
CA ASP A 77 -4.06 -6.00 7.25
C ASP A 77 -3.14 -6.52 6.14
N SER A 78 -2.40 -5.65 5.46
CA SER A 78 -1.46 -6.03 4.40
C SER A 78 -0.29 -6.86 4.95
N TYR A 79 0.22 -6.50 6.13
CA TYR A 79 1.26 -7.30 6.79
C TYR A 79 0.80 -8.72 7.09
N LEU A 80 -0.42 -8.88 7.65
CA LEU A 80 -0.98 -10.20 7.88
C LEU A 80 -1.18 -10.97 6.57
N GLY A 81 -1.60 -10.29 5.50
CA GLY A 81 -1.67 -10.86 4.15
C GLY A 81 -0.33 -11.43 3.68
N LEU A 82 0.76 -10.69 3.87
CA LEU A 82 2.11 -11.16 3.56
C LEU A 82 2.52 -12.37 4.41
N GLN A 83 2.20 -12.37 5.72
CA GLN A 83 2.53 -13.51 6.59
C GLN A 83 1.76 -14.79 6.17
N ILE A 84 0.53 -14.64 5.70
CA ILE A 84 -0.27 -15.74 5.15
C ILE A 84 0.37 -16.28 3.85
N LEU A 85 0.78 -15.40 2.93
CA LEU A 85 1.47 -15.78 1.68
C LEU A 85 2.78 -16.52 1.97
N LYS A 86 3.51 -16.09 2.98
CA LYS A 86 4.74 -16.76 3.47
C LYS A 86 4.45 -18.05 4.25
N ARG A 87 3.19 -18.50 4.33
CA ARG A 87 2.74 -19.67 5.10
C ARG A 87 3.10 -19.67 6.59
N LYS A 88 3.38 -18.48 7.14
CA LYS A 88 3.66 -18.30 8.58
C LYS A 88 2.40 -18.24 9.43
N VAL A 89 1.25 -17.98 8.80
CA VAL A 89 -0.07 -17.92 9.44
C VAL A 89 -1.07 -18.69 8.60
N LEU A 90 -1.84 -19.56 9.24
CA LEU A 90 -2.92 -20.31 8.60
C LEU A 90 -4.27 -19.75 9.05
N LEU A 91 -5.12 -19.42 8.09
CA LEU A 91 -6.48 -18.93 8.30
C LEU A 91 -7.49 -19.70 7.48
N ASN A 92 -8.77 -19.64 7.88
CA ASN A 92 -9.85 -20.16 7.05
C ASN A 92 -9.98 -19.34 5.74
N LYS A 93 -10.55 -19.96 4.70
CA LYS A 93 -10.63 -19.40 3.34
C LYS A 93 -11.20 -17.97 3.26
N LYS A 94 -12.22 -17.64 4.06
CA LYS A 94 -12.84 -16.31 4.06
C LYS A 94 -11.89 -15.23 4.55
N ASN A 95 -11.23 -15.44 5.68
CA ASN A 95 -10.28 -14.50 6.25
C ASN A 95 -8.98 -14.43 5.45
N TYR A 96 -8.55 -15.57 4.89
CA TYR A 96 -7.43 -15.65 3.97
C TYR A 96 -7.60 -14.67 2.80
N ASN A 97 -8.70 -14.76 2.06
CA ASN A 97 -8.94 -13.91 0.89
C ASN A 97 -8.99 -12.42 1.23
N TYR A 98 -9.54 -12.04 2.40
CA TYR A 98 -9.58 -10.66 2.83
C TYR A 98 -8.19 -10.05 2.96
N PHE A 99 -7.29 -10.68 3.72
CA PHE A 99 -5.95 -10.16 3.97
C PHE A 99 -5.06 -10.22 2.73
N ILE A 100 -5.16 -11.27 1.92
CA ILE A 100 -4.45 -11.39 0.65
C ILE A 100 -4.84 -10.26 -0.31
N LYS A 101 -6.15 -9.95 -0.40
CA LYS A 101 -6.62 -8.82 -1.19
C LYS A 101 -6.03 -7.49 -0.70
N LYS A 102 -5.98 -7.25 0.61
CA LYS A 102 -5.38 -6.04 1.18
C LYS A 102 -3.88 -5.90 0.90
N TYR A 103 -3.17 -7.03 0.76
CA TYR A 103 -1.76 -7.04 0.38
C TYR A 103 -1.55 -6.73 -1.10
N TYR A 104 -2.28 -7.41 -2.00
CA TYR A 104 -2.09 -7.22 -3.43
C TYR A 104 -2.74 -5.98 -4.02
N LEU A 105 -3.84 -5.53 -3.43
CA LEU A 105 -4.66 -4.43 -3.92
C LEU A 105 -4.94 -3.43 -2.79
N PRO A 106 -3.93 -2.66 -2.36
CA PRO A 106 -4.13 -1.62 -1.36
C PRO A 106 -5.10 -0.56 -1.89
N GLU A 107 -5.93 -0.04 -1.00
CA GLU A 107 -6.85 1.04 -1.35
C GLU A 107 -6.10 2.38 -1.38
N LEU A 108 -6.25 3.12 -2.48
CA LEU A 108 -5.69 4.45 -2.61
C LEU A 108 -6.71 5.49 -2.15
N PRO A 109 -6.36 6.41 -1.24
CA PRO A 109 -7.27 7.40 -0.67
C PRO A 109 -7.45 8.63 -1.57
N ASN A 110 -7.87 8.43 -2.82
CA ASN A 110 -7.96 9.49 -3.84
C ASN A 110 -8.80 10.69 -3.42
N LYS A 111 -9.87 10.47 -2.63
CA LYS A 111 -10.76 11.54 -2.17
C LYS A 111 -10.08 12.52 -1.22
N ILE A 112 -9.03 12.09 -0.51
CA ILE A 112 -8.29 12.91 0.43
C ILE A 112 -7.17 13.68 -0.28
N SER A 113 -6.59 13.11 -1.33
CA SER A 113 -5.43 13.69 -2.00
C SER A 113 -5.66 15.12 -2.50
N SER A 114 -6.84 15.41 -3.03
CA SER A 114 -7.21 16.76 -3.50
C SER A 114 -7.32 17.79 -2.37
N ASN A 115 -7.66 17.35 -1.16
CA ASN A 115 -7.86 18.23 0.00
C ASN A 115 -6.65 18.27 0.93
N LEU A 116 -5.66 17.41 0.72
CA LEU A 116 -4.50 17.26 1.62
C LEU A 116 -3.75 18.58 1.83
N LEU A 117 -3.63 19.38 0.78
CA LEU A 117 -3.01 20.73 0.82
C LEU A 117 -3.69 21.72 1.76
N ASN A 118 -4.95 21.48 2.12
CA ASN A 118 -5.72 22.40 2.94
C ASN A 118 -5.47 22.24 4.44
N PHE A 119 -4.97 21.07 4.86
CA PHE A 119 -4.83 20.78 6.29
C PHE A 119 -3.51 20.08 6.67
N ALA A 120 -2.81 19.42 5.73
CA ALA A 120 -1.62 18.66 6.07
C ALA A 120 -0.36 19.48 5.89
N ASN A 121 0.47 19.58 6.94
CA ASN A 121 1.80 20.14 6.85
C ASN A 121 2.79 19.17 6.19
N SER A 122 2.63 17.88 6.44
CA SER A 122 3.50 16.82 5.92
C SER A 122 2.72 15.56 5.61
N SER A 123 3.21 14.75 4.67
CA SER A 123 2.56 13.49 4.30
C SER A 123 3.59 12.47 3.80
N ILE A 124 3.30 11.20 4.05
CA ILE A 124 4.06 10.03 3.57
C ILE A 124 3.11 8.85 3.38
N ASP A 125 3.41 7.98 2.44
CA ASP A 125 2.77 6.67 2.35
C ASP A 125 3.29 5.71 3.44
N ILE A 126 2.48 4.71 3.80
CA ILE A 126 2.90 3.65 4.72
C ILE A 126 3.27 2.41 3.91
N SER A 127 4.57 2.19 3.72
CA SER A 127 5.13 1.07 2.97
C SER A 127 5.94 0.11 3.84
N ASP A 128 6.79 0.63 4.72
CA ASP A 128 7.65 -0.15 5.61
C ASP A 128 7.02 -0.39 6.99
N GLY A 129 5.92 0.30 7.26
CA GLY A 129 5.15 0.21 8.50
C GLY A 129 5.04 1.53 9.24
N LEU A 130 3.97 1.66 10.04
CA LEU A 130 3.57 2.91 10.67
C LEU A 130 4.74 3.65 11.37
N PHE A 131 5.47 2.97 12.23
CA PHE A 131 6.53 3.61 13.02
C PHE A 131 7.77 3.96 12.17
N GLY A 132 8.16 3.06 11.25
CA GLY A 132 9.26 3.32 10.34
C GLY A 132 9.00 4.52 9.44
N ASP A 133 7.79 4.62 8.89
CA ASP A 133 7.43 5.72 8.01
C ASP A 133 7.15 7.02 8.77
N LEU A 134 6.62 6.96 10.01
CA LEU A 134 6.58 8.14 10.89
C LEU A 134 7.97 8.69 11.18
N THR A 135 8.94 7.84 11.46
CA THR A 135 10.33 8.27 11.66
C THR A 135 10.88 8.96 10.41
N LYS A 136 10.61 8.43 9.22
CA LYS A 136 10.98 9.08 7.95
C LYS A 136 10.24 10.38 7.71
N LEU A 137 8.98 10.49 8.15
CA LEU A 137 8.16 11.69 7.99
C LEU A 137 8.73 12.86 8.78
N ILE A 138 9.24 12.63 9.99
CA ILE A 138 9.83 13.64 10.84
C ILE A 138 11.36 13.75 10.70
N ASN A 139 11.99 12.88 9.89
CA ASN A 139 13.43 12.90 9.65
C ASN A 139 13.87 14.28 9.16
N LYS A 140 14.92 14.85 9.70
CA LYS A 140 15.41 16.24 9.51
C LYS A 140 14.61 17.31 10.27
N SER A 141 13.60 16.97 11.04
CA SER A 141 13.00 17.87 12.04
C SER A 141 13.46 17.41 13.42
N GLU A 142 13.78 18.31 14.31
CA GLU A 142 14.11 18.00 15.71
C GLU A 142 12.84 17.68 16.52
N LEU A 143 11.92 16.93 15.90
CA LEU A 143 10.63 16.58 16.46
C LEU A 143 10.59 15.11 16.91
N PHE A 144 9.77 14.87 17.90
CA PHE A 144 9.42 13.52 18.36
C PHE A 144 7.93 13.28 18.11
N TYR A 145 7.52 12.02 17.98
CA TYR A 145 6.11 11.67 17.91
C TYR A 145 5.70 10.79 19.10
N LYS A 146 4.45 10.95 19.50
CA LYS A 146 3.78 10.10 20.49
C LYS A 146 2.60 9.41 19.84
N VAL A 147 2.55 8.08 19.89
CA VAL A 147 1.45 7.28 19.36
C VAL A 147 0.81 6.47 20.47
N GLU A 148 -0.49 6.63 20.65
CA GLU A 148 -1.29 5.81 21.55
C GLU A 148 -1.73 4.55 20.81
N LEU A 149 -1.20 3.38 21.20
CA LEU A 149 -1.42 2.12 20.51
C LEU A 149 -2.89 1.72 20.36
N ASN A 150 -3.72 2.06 21.34
CA ASN A 150 -5.16 1.80 21.34
C ASN A 150 -5.93 2.67 20.34
N LYS A 151 -5.35 3.77 19.88
CA LYS A 151 -5.92 4.66 18.86
C LYS A 151 -5.53 4.29 17.43
N ILE A 152 -4.58 3.37 17.24
CA ILE A 152 -4.22 2.92 15.90
C ILE A 152 -5.41 2.20 15.27
N PRO A 153 -5.89 2.65 14.09
CA PRO A 153 -7.03 2.02 13.44
C PRO A 153 -6.63 0.65 12.89
N ILE A 154 -7.30 -0.39 13.37
CA ILE A 154 -7.17 -1.76 12.87
C ILE A 154 -8.54 -2.31 12.46
N SER A 155 -8.57 -3.14 11.42
CA SER A 155 -9.81 -3.70 10.91
C SER A 155 -10.50 -4.64 11.90
N ILE A 156 -11.81 -4.79 11.76
CA ILE A 156 -12.59 -5.77 12.53
C ILE A 156 -12.03 -7.20 12.31
N ASN A 157 -11.60 -7.50 11.10
CA ASN A 157 -11.01 -8.80 10.76
C ASN A 157 -9.69 -9.02 11.51
N LEU A 158 -8.84 -8.01 11.58
CA LEU A 158 -7.59 -8.08 12.33
C LEU A 158 -7.83 -8.16 13.83
N LYS A 159 -8.79 -7.39 14.39
CA LYS A 159 -9.21 -7.50 15.81
C LYS A 159 -9.64 -8.94 16.15
N LYS A 160 -10.49 -9.54 15.31
CA LYS A 160 -10.93 -10.93 15.47
C LYS A 160 -9.80 -11.95 15.41
N TYR A 161 -8.82 -11.72 14.54
CA TYR A 161 -7.62 -12.57 14.47
C TYR A 161 -6.78 -12.46 15.74
N LEU A 162 -6.48 -11.26 16.18
CA LEU A 162 -5.66 -11.01 17.36
C LEU A 162 -6.30 -11.58 18.65
N SER A 163 -7.61 -11.43 18.81
CA SER A 163 -8.32 -12.00 19.97
C SER A 163 -8.25 -13.53 20.03
N LYS A 164 -8.34 -14.21 18.88
CA LYS A 164 -8.20 -15.67 18.79
C LYS A 164 -6.75 -16.14 19.01
N SER A 165 -5.78 -15.37 18.53
CA SER A 165 -4.37 -15.65 18.69
C SER A 165 -3.92 -15.56 20.16
N LYS A 166 -4.43 -14.58 20.91
CA LYS A 166 -4.17 -14.45 22.35
C LYS A 166 -4.71 -15.67 23.13
N LYS A 167 -5.91 -16.16 22.81
CA LYS A 167 -6.49 -17.34 23.47
C LYS A 167 -5.70 -18.63 23.26
N LYS A 168 -5.00 -18.77 22.12
CA LYS A 168 -4.14 -19.95 21.85
C LYS A 168 -2.80 -19.94 22.58
N LYS A 169 -2.36 -18.80 23.11
CA LYS A 169 -1.10 -18.69 23.89
C LYS A 169 -1.29 -18.88 25.40
N ILE A 170 -2.54 -18.98 25.87
CA ILE A 170 -2.90 -19.10 27.30
C ILE A 170 -3.28 -20.56 27.65
N ASN A 171 -3.43 -21.42 26.64
CA ASN A 171 -3.63 -22.87 26.78
C ASN A 171 -2.35 -23.60 26.31
#